data_62a5b0c2879ffcb73cce299057f7c348
#
_entry.id   62a5b0c2879ffcb73cce299057f7c348
#
_cell.length_a   1.000
_cell.length_b   1.000
_cell.length_c   1.000
_cell.angle_alpha   90.00
_cell.angle_beta   90.00
_cell.angle_gamma   90.00
#
_symmetry.space_group_name_H-M   'P 1'
#
loop_
_entity.id
_entity.type
_entity.pdbx_description
1 polymer ?
#
loop_
_entity_poly.entity_id
_entity_poly.type
_entity_poly.pdbx_seq_one_letter_code
_entity_poly.pdbx_strand_id
1 'polypeptide(L)'
;MATPNVDTREFLSQTKFYEGYSRFKETGNGGYESWDEAVDRVLEMHEGNYEEFESKLRPYLEEARSAYKEQRVLGAQRALQFGGEQLMKHQMRMYNCTSSYADRPEFFGEYFYILLCGAGAGFSVQEHHVAKLPQIQQRTKQAKGYIVEDSIEGWASALDVLLSSYFVGGGKFPEYEGRRVFFDLTHIRPKGAKISGGFKAPGPEGLRKSLDKIELILQNLVIDSKEPSPIRPITVYDICMHAADAVLSGGVRRSATICLFSPEDEEMMTAKTGNWFMDNPQRGRSNNSAVIVRDEATPEMFAKIMESVKSFGEPGFYFTTSKEHTTNPCVEIGMYPQYEGESGWQGCNLTEINGGLCKTPEDFYTACRAGAILGTLQAGYTDFRFLSPVSKKIFDREALLGVSITGWMNNPEVLFNEKVLEKGAKIVKKVNKMVAEIIGINPAARTTCVKPSGNASVLLQTASGIHAEHSSKYIRNIQMNKES
;
A
#
# COMPACT_ATOMS: atom_id res chain seq x y z
N MET A 1 -46.52 -12.48 4.44
CA MET A 1 -45.26 -13.04 4.93
C MET A 1 -44.45 -11.86 5.40
N ALA A 2 -44.13 -11.79 6.70
CA ALA A 2 -43.22 -10.77 7.22
C ALA A 2 -41.82 -11.00 6.60
N THR A 3 -41.28 -10.00 5.91
CA THR A 3 -39.88 -10.01 5.50
C THR A 3 -39.01 -10.20 6.75
N PRO A 4 -38.07 -11.16 6.79
CA PRO A 4 -37.19 -11.30 7.92
C PRO A 4 -36.46 -9.96 8.13
N ASN A 5 -36.39 -9.52 9.38
CA ASN A 5 -35.70 -8.30 9.77
C ASN A 5 -34.20 -8.57 9.63
N VAL A 6 -33.68 -8.44 8.42
CA VAL A 6 -32.25 -8.66 8.12
C VAL A 6 -31.52 -7.42 8.60
N ASP A 7 -30.59 -7.58 9.54
CA ASP A 7 -29.64 -6.52 9.87
C ASP A 7 -28.79 -6.22 8.64
N THR A 8 -29.05 -5.06 8.04
CA THR A 8 -28.37 -4.64 6.81
C THR A 8 -26.86 -4.45 6.99
N ARG A 9 -26.38 -4.11 8.17
CA ARG A 9 -24.95 -3.97 8.44
C ARG A 9 -24.27 -5.34 8.52
N GLU A 10 -24.90 -6.27 9.20
CA GLU A 10 -24.42 -7.66 9.26
C GLU A 10 -24.38 -8.29 7.87
N PHE A 11 -25.46 -8.14 7.10
CA PHE A 11 -25.51 -8.64 5.72
C PHE A 11 -24.38 -8.06 4.85
N LEU A 12 -24.13 -6.76 4.95
CA LEU A 12 -23.04 -6.10 4.21
C LEU A 12 -21.66 -6.57 4.66
N SER A 13 -21.46 -6.74 5.96
CA SER A 13 -20.23 -7.25 6.54
C SER A 13 -19.92 -8.66 6.02
N GLN A 14 -20.90 -9.57 6.10
CA GLN A 14 -20.76 -10.94 5.61
C GLN A 14 -20.52 -10.97 4.10
N THR A 15 -21.30 -10.22 3.32
CA THR A 15 -21.09 -10.13 1.87
C THR A 15 -19.66 -9.68 1.55
N LYS A 16 -19.17 -8.63 2.23
CA LYS A 16 -17.82 -8.11 2.00
C LYS A 16 -16.73 -9.08 2.44
N PHE A 17 -16.97 -9.80 3.53
CA PHE A 17 -16.05 -10.83 4.02
C PHE A 17 -15.93 -11.98 3.00
N TYR A 18 -17.04 -12.55 2.55
CA TYR A 18 -17.02 -13.66 1.58
C TYR A 18 -16.49 -13.23 0.20
N GLU A 19 -16.78 -12.02 -0.26
CA GLU A 19 -16.27 -11.49 -1.54
C GLU A 19 -14.75 -11.30 -1.55
N GLY A 20 -14.14 -10.91 -0.44
CA GLY A 20 -12.75 -10.41 -0.45
C GLY A 20 -11.75 -11.09 0.48
N TYR A 21 -12.21 -11.82 1.50
CA TYR A 21 -11.33 -12.27 2.59
C TYR A 21 -11.47 -13.75 2.95
N SER A 22 -12.65 -14.32 2.79
CA SER A 22 -12.91 -15.74 3.00
C SER A 22 -12.29 -16.57 1.87
N ARG A 23 -11.74 -17.71 2.22
CA ARG A 23 -11.13 -18.64 1.26
C ARG A 23 -11.98 -19.88 1.07
N PHE A 24 -11.96 -20.41 -0.14
CA PHE A 24 -12.56 -21.71 -0.41
C PHE A 24 -11.70 -22.81 0.21
N LYS A 25 -12.34 -23.71 0.96
CA LYS A 25 -11.69 -24.87 1.60
C LYS A 25 -11.65 -26.03 0.62
N GLU A 26 -10.45 -26.46 0.25
CA GLU A 26 -10.24 -27.58 -0.67
C GLU A 26 -10.45 -28.93 0.02
N THR A 27 -10.42 -28.96 1.37
CA THR A 27 -10.56 -30.17 2.21
C THR A 27 -11.78 -30.10 3.11
N GLY A 28 -12.30 -31.24 3.52
CA GLY A 28 -13.49 -31.35 4.38
C GLY A 28 -14.80 -31.30 3.60
N ASN A 29 -15.85 -30.70 4.17
CA ASN A 29 -17.19 -30.62 3.55
C ASN A 29 -17.30 -29.56 2.42
N GLY A 30 -16.17 -28.98 1.99
CA GLY A 30 -16.15 -27.85 1.05
C GLY A 30 -16.71 -26.58 1.66
N GLY A 31 -16.87 -25.52 0.80
CA GLY A 31 -17.40 -24.22 1.22
C GLY A 31 -16.30 -23.20 1.51
N TYR A 32 -16.71 -22.06 2.02
CA TYR A 32 -15.83 -20.94 2.35
C TYR A 32 -15.54 -20.88 3.85
N GLU A 33 -14.37 -20.31 4.22
CA GLU A 33 -14.03 -20.05 5.61
C GLU A 33 -15.08 -19.14 6.28
N SER A 34 -15.45 -19.45 7.52
CA SER A 34 -16.13 -18.52 8.42
C SER A 34 -15.17 -17.42 8.89
N TRP A 35 -15.71 -16.37 9.54
CA TRP A 35 -14.90 -15.34 10.18
C TRP A 35 -13.87 -15.92 11.16
N ASP A 36 -14.33 -16.80 12.05
CA ASP A 36 -13.48 -17.43 13.06
C ASP A 36 -12.37 -18.27 12.45
N GLU A 37 -12.66 -19.06 11.41
CA GLU A 37 -11.68 -19.85 10.69
C GLU A 37 -10.62 -18.97 9.99
N ALA A 38 -11.04 -17.85 9.42
CA ALA A 38 -10.11 -16.89 8.79
C ALA A 38 -9.21 -16.20 9.84
N VAL A 39 -9.77 -15.86 11.00
CA VAL A 39 -8.99 -15.32 12.14
C VAL A 39 -8.00 -16.37 12.65
N ASP A 40 -8.44 -17.62 12.84
CA ASP A 40 -7.55 -18.70 13.28
C ASP A 40 -6.39 -18.90 12.31
N ARG A 41 -6.64 -18.93 11.01
CA ARG A 41 -5.59 -19.00 9.98
C ARG A 41 -4.55 -17.88 10.10
N VAL A 42 -5.00 -16.66 10.43
CA VAL A 42 -4.08 -15.50 10.60
C VAL A 42 -3.26 -15.68 11.88
N LEU A 43 -3.90 -16.10 12.98
CA LEU A 43 -3.19 -16.27 14.25
C LEU A 43 -2.24 -17.48 14.21
N GLU A 44 -2.61 -18.60 13.58
CA GLU A 44 -1.75 -19.75 13.33
C GLU A 44 -0.51 -19.36 12.51
N MET A 45 -0.66 -18.48 11.52
CA MET A 45 0.49 -17.91 10.78
C MET A 45 1.42 -17.13 11.71
N HIS A 46 0.89 -16.32 12.64
CA HIS A 46 1.70 -15.62 13.62
C HIS A 46 2.37 -16.60 14.60
N GLU A 47 1.65 -17.60 15.10
CA GLU A 47 2.18 -18.66 15.95
C GLU A 47 3.36 -19.38 15.28
N GLY A 48 3.20 -19.78 14.02
CA GLY A 48 4.29 -20.41 13.26
C GLY A 48 5.48 -19.50 13.00
N ASN A 49 5.25 -18.20 12.72
CA ASN A 49 6.34 -17.25 12.50
C ASN A 49 7.16 -16.95 13.76
N TYR A 50 6.56 -17.12 14.94
CA TYR A 50 7.16 -16.82 16.24
C TYR A 50 7.20 -18.06 17.16
N GLU A 51 7.28 -19.25 16.59
CA GLU A 51 7.26 -20.54 17.32
C GLU A 51 8.30 -20.58 18.45
N GLU A 52 9.50 -20.04 18.24
CA GLU A 52 10.57 -19.97 19.24
C GLU A 52 10.19 -19.16 20.51
N PHE A 53 9.19 -18.29 20.42
CA PHE A 53 8.70 -17.43 21.50
C PHE A 53 7.34 -17.87 22.04
N GLU A 54 6.80 -19.03 21.60
CA GLU A 54 5.42 -19.47 21.84
C GLU A 54 5.02 -19.37 23.33
N SER A 55 5.84 -19.89 24.24
CA SER A 55 5.51 -19.91 25.68
C SER A 55 5.29 -18.52 26.29
N LYS A 56 6.01 -17.52 25.80
CA LYS A 56 5.90 -16.12 26.26
C LYS A 56 4.79 -15.36 25.52
N LEU A 57 4.52 -15.72 24.26
CA LEU A 57 3.51 -15.07 23.43
C LEU A 57 2.10 -15.60 23.65
N ARG A 58 1.93 -16.83 24.08
CA ARG A 58 0.62 -17.50 24.22
C ARG A 58 -0.46 -16.63 24.88
N PRO A 59 -0.24 -15.99 26.04
CA PRO A 59 -1.27 -15.17 26.66
C PRO A 59 -1.70 -13.96 25.79
N TYR A 60 -0.75 -13.38 25.04
CA TYR A 60 -1.01 -12.26 24.13
C TYR A 60 -1.76 -12.73 22.87
N LEU A 61 -1.39 -13.89 22.33
CA LEU A 61 -2.05 -14.47 21.15
C LEU A 61 -3.50 -14.85 21.48
N GLU A 62 -3.77 -15.42 22.66
CA GLU A 62 -5.12 -15.74 23.13
C GLU A 62 -5.98 -14.48 23.31
N GLU A 63 -5.42 -13.42 23.92
CA GLU A 63 -6.09 -12.12 24.07
C GLU A 63 -6.44 -11.53 22.68
N ALA A 64 -5.47 -11.52 21.77
CA ALA A 64 -5.66 -10.99 20.42
C ALA A 64 -6.68 -11.81 19.61
N ARG A 65 -6.64 -13.15 19.74
CA ARG A 65 -7.56 -14.08 19.06
C ARG A 65 -9.00 -13.83 19.48
N SER A 66 -9.26 -13.73 20.79
CA SER A 66 -10.59 -13.46 21.33
C SER A 66 -11.13 -12.12 20.81
N ALA A 67 -10.34 -11.04 20.95
CA ALA A 67 -10.75 -9.73 20.51
C ALA A 67 -10.98 -9.64 18.98
N TYR A 68 -10.21 -10.38 18.19
CA TYR A 68 -10.33 -10.41 16.73
C TYR A 68 -11.58 -11.21 16.30
N LYS A 69 -11.85 -12.37 16.92
CA LYS A 69 -13.08 -13.15 16.67
C LYS A 69 -14.33 -12.38 17.04
N GLU A 70 -14.29 -11.64 18.15
CA GLU A 70 -15.37 -10.77 18.61
C GLU A 70 -15.51 -9.46 17.80
N GLN A 71 -14.70 -9.27 16.74
CA GLN A 71 -14.68 -8.05 15.92
C GLN A 71 -14.43 -6.76 16.74
N ARG A 72 -13.77 -6.85 17.90
CA ARG A 72 -13.33 -5.69 18.68
C ARG A 72 -12.15 -4.97 18.04
N VAL A 73 -11.33 -5.74 17.34
CA VAL A 73 -10.18 -5.27 16.58
C VAL A 73 -10.10 -5.98 15.23
N LEU A 74 -9.46 -5.34 14.29
CA LEU A 74 -9.11 -5.89 12.98
C LEU A 74 -7.60 -5.76 12.79
N GLY A 75 -6.92 -6.86 12.49
CA GLY A 75 -5.53 -6.84 12.04
C GLY A 75 -5.39 -6.30 10.61
N ALA A 76 -4.21 -6.41 10.04
CA ALA A 76 -4.00 -6.05 8.64
C ALA A 76 -4.98 -6.83 7.75
N GLN A 77 -5.83 -6.11 6.99
CA GLN A 77 -6.83 -6.75 6.13
C GLN A 77 -6.20 -7.69 5.09
N ARG A 78 -4.95 -7.40 4.70
CA ARG A 78 -4.17 -8.26 3.81
C ARG A 78 -3.80 -9.59 4.48
N ALA A 79 -3.65 -9.63 5.80
CA ALA A 79 -3.47 -10.89 6.53
C ALA A 79 -4.72 -11.76 6.44
N LEU A 80 -5.92 -11.21 6.55
CA LEU A 80 -7.16 -11.96 6.25
C LEU A 80 -7.20 -12.48 4.81
N GLN A 81 -6.76 -11.66 3.84
CA GLN A 81 -6.79 -12.01 2.42
C GLN A 81 -5.70 -13.04 2.05
N PHE A 82 -4.47 -12.87 2.54
CA PHE A 82 -3.29 -13.64 2.11
C PHE A 82 -2.58 -14.41 3.22
N GLY A 83 -3.03 -14.34 4.46
CA GLY A 83 -2.39 -14.97 5.63
C GLY A 83 -2.12 -16.47 5.42
N GLY A 84 -1.02 -16.97 5.95
CA GLY A 84 -0.46 -18.30 5.68
C GLY A 84 0.62 -18.25 4.60
N GLU A 85 0.83 -19.33 3.87
CA GLU A 85 1.95 -19.52 2.91
C GLU A 85 2.17 -18.37 1.94
N GLN A 86 1.09 -17.77 1.41
CA GLN A 86 1.19 -16.69 0.42
C GLN A 86 1.76 -15.40 1.00
N LEU A 87 1.42 -15.08 2.24
CA LEU A 87 1.98 -13.93 2.93
C LEU A 87 3.41 -14.23 3.40
N MET A 88 3.67 -15.44 3.89
CA MET A 88 5.01 -15.86 4.28
C MET A 88 6.00 -15.81 3.11
N LYS A 89 5.56 -16.15 1.90
CA LYS A 89 6.37 -16.05 0.69
C LYS A 89 6.67 -14.60 0.27
N HIS A 90 5.72 -13.68 0.52
CA HIS A 90 5.82 -12.28 0.12
C HIS A 90 5.40 -11.39 1.31
N GLN A 91 6.29 -11.20 2.27
CA GLN A 91 5.98 -10.52 3.52
C GLN A 91 5.60 -9.04 3.34
N MET A 92 5.94 -8.43 2.21
CA MET A 92 5.46 -7.10 1.82
C MET A 92 3.92 -7.00 1.82
N ARG A 93 3.21 -8.11 1.66
CA ARG A 93 1.74 -8.18 1.74
C ARG A 93 1.17 -7.89 3.13
N MET A 94 1.98 -7.96 4.18
CA MET A 94 1.55 -7.58 5.53
C MET A 94 1.29 -6.09 5.64
N TYR A 95 2.02 -5.27 4.88
CA TYR A 95 2.01 -3.83 5.00
C TYR A 95 0.95 -3.18 4.11
N ASN A 96 0.20 -2.23 4.69
CA ASN A 96 -0.83 -1.51 3.95
C ASN A 96 -0.25 -0.47 3.02
N CYS A 97 0.75 0.27 3.49
CA CYS A 97 1.27 1.46 2.83
C CYS A 97 2.78 1.57 2.98
N THR A 98 3.40 2.14 1.95
CA THR A 98 4.83 2.41 1.89
C THR A 98 5.10 3.76 1.28
N SER A 99 6.33 4.24 1.42
CA SER A 99 6.82 5.40 0.68
C SER A 99 8.31 5.33 0.39
N SER A 100 8.76 5.98 -0.70
CA SER A 100 10.16 6.07 -1.13
C SER A 100 10.42 7.33 -1.96
N TYR A 101 11.66 7.46 -2.44
CA TYR A 101 12.06 8.46 -3.43
C TYR A 101 12.35 7.78 -4.77
N ALA A 102 12.02 8.47 -5.88
CA ALA A 102 12.42 8.03 -7.22
C ALA A 102 13.83 8.55 -7.53
N ASP A 103 14.84 8.02 -6.86
CA ASP A 103 16.21 8.53 -6.86
C ASP A 103 17.29 7.46 -7.19
N ARG A 104 16.86 6.26 -7.55
CA ARG A 104 17.71 5.12 -7.89
C ARG A 104 17.06 4.22 -8.94
N PRO A 105 17.85 3.51 -9.77
CA PRO A 105 17.30 2.62 -10.81
C PRO A 105 16.36 1.53 -10.27
N GLU A 106 16.67 0.97 -9.12
CA GLU A 106 15.92 -0.12 -8.48
C GLU A 106 14.51 0.31 -8.05
N PHE A 107 14.30 1.60 -7.84
CA PHE A 107 13.01 2.16 -7.41
C PHE A 107 11.82 1.68 -8.26
N PHE A 108 11.98 1.62 -9.57
CA PHE A 108 10.85 1.32 -10.47
C PHE A 108 10.36 -0.13 -10.34
N GLY A 109 11.26 -1.09 -10.31
CA GLY A 109 10.90 -2.49 -10.08
C GLY A 109 10.38 -2.71 -8.67
N GLU A 110 11.00 -2.09 -7.67
CA GLU A 110 10.55 -2.14 -6.27
C GLU A 110 9.13 -1.54 -6.12
N TYR A 111 8.86 -0.40 -6.74
CA TYR A 111 7.53 0.22 -6.79
C TYR A 111 6.49 -0.73 -7.38
N PHE A 112 6.80 -1.31 -8.55
CA PHE A 112 5.90 -2.23 -9.23
C PHE A 112 5.66 -3.50 -8.41
N TYR A 113 6.72 -4.08 -7.80
CA TYR A 113 6.61 -5.22 -6.89
C TYR A 113 5.69 -4.94 -5.70
N ILE A 114 5.84 -3.78 -5.04
CA ILE A 114 5.01 -3.36 -3.91
C ILE A 114 3.53 -3.31 -4.31
N LEU A 115 3.22 -2.71 -5.44
CA LEU A 115 1.86 -2.66 -5.95
C LEU A 115 1.32 -4.06 -6.29
N LEU A 116 2.15 -4.94 -6.87
CA LEU A 116 1.79 -6.34 -7.16
C LEU A 116 1.57 -7.16 -5.88
N CYS A 117 2.26 -6.83 -4.79
CA CYS A 117 1.95 -7.37 -3.46
C CYS A 117 0.62 -6.86 -2.91
N GLY A 118 0.08 -5.76 -3.45
CA GLY A 118 -1.17 -5.15 -3.03
C GLY A 118 -1.00 -4.09 -1.95
N ALA A 119 0.23 -3.67 -1.64
CA ALA A 119 0.48 -2.53 -0.77
C ALA A 119 0.31 -1.20 -1.54
N GLY A 120 -0.03 -0.14 -0.83
CA GLY A 120 -0.05 1.21 -1.40
C GLY A 120 1.35 1.82 -1.41
N ALA A 121 1.65 2.66 -2.39
CA ALA A 121 2.95 3.30 -2.57
C ALA A 121 2.85 4.82 -2.69
N GLY A 122 3.45 5.55 -1.75
CA GLY A 122 3.79 6.95 -1.92
C GLY A 122 5.18 7.07 -2.52
N PHE A 123 5.41 8.07 -3.35
CA PHE A 123 6.75 8.32 -3.87
C PHE A 123 6.96 9.79 -4.21
N SER A 124 8.22 10.22 -4.09
CA SER A 124 8.62 11.58 -4.44
C SER A 124 9.34 11.62 -5.77
N VAL A 125 8.85 12.47 -6.66
CA VAL A 125 9.51 12.87 -7.91
C VAL A 125 10.05 14.30 -7.84
N GLN A 126 10.28 14.84 -6.62
CA GLN A 126 10.93 16.14 -6.49
C GLN A 126 12.25 16.16 -7.28
N GLU A 127 12.57 17.30 -7.87
CA GLU A 127 13.71 17.42 -8.78
C GLU A 127 15.03 16.90 -8.20
N HIS A 128 15.31 17.20 -6.92
CA HIS A 128 16.55 16.76 -6.25
C HIS A 128 16.61 15.24 -6.02
N HIS A 129 15.48 14.53 -6.04
CA HIS A 129 15.46 13.08 -6.06
C HIS A 129 15.69 12.54 -7.47
N VAL A 130 14.91 13.01 -8.44
CA VAL A 130 14.98 12.53 -9.82
C VAL A 130 16.34 12.82 -10.47
N ALA A 131 16.99 13.93 -10.09
CA ALA A 131 18.32 14.29 -10.58
C ALA A 131 19.42 13.27 -10.22
N LYS A 132 19.18 12.37 -9.26
CA LYS A 132 20.11 11.28 -8.91
C LYS A 132 19.98 10.05 -9.83
N LEU A 133 18.91 9.98 -10.63
CA LEU A 133 18.74 8.89 -11.59
C LEU A 133 19.78 8.96 -12.70
N PRO A 134 20.20 7.81 -13.26
CA PRO A 134 21.04 7.81 -14.45
C PRO A 134 20.36 8.56 -15.61
N GLN A 135 21.18 9.18 -16.45
CA GLN A 135 20.70 9.72 -17.73
C GLN A 135 20.22 8.58 -18.62
N ILE A 136 19.32 8.90 -19.55
CA ILE A 136 18.81 7.97 -20.56
C ILE A 136 19.47 8.23 -21.91
N GLN A 137 19.66 7.17 -22.68
CA GLN A 137 20.34 7.17 -23.97
C GLN A 137 19.63 6.35 -25.02
N GLN A 138 19.98 6.56 -26.29
CA GLN A 138 19.51 5.72 -27.38
C GLN A 138 20.06 4.30 -27.27
N ARG A 139 19.27 3.33 -27.77
CA ARG A 139 19.65 1.93 -27.81
C ARG A 139 20.23 1.58 -29.19
N THR A 140 21.55 1.58 -29.27
CA THR A 140 22.30 1.36 -30.52
C THR A 140 22.95 -0.02 -30.63
N LYS A 141 22.99 -0.79 -29.53
CA LYS A 141 23.59 -2.12 -29.49
C LYS A 141 22.62 -3.19 -30.00
N GLN A 142 23.17 -4.35 -30.38
CA GLN A 142 22.38 -5.51 -30.79
C GLN A 142 21.27 -5.85 -29.78
N ALA A 143 20.09 -6.16 -30.29
CA ALA A 143 18.95 -6.52 -29.48
C ALA A 143 19.18 -7.82 -28.66
N LYS A 144 18.50 -7.92 -27.51
CA LYS A 144 18.60 -9.07 -26.60
C LYS A 144 17.22 -9.47 -26.10
N GLY A 145 16.97 -10.78 -26.02
CA GLY A 145 15.75 -11.33 -25.45
C GLY A 145 15.76 -11.33 -23.92
N TYR A 146 14.58 -11.23 -23.31
CA TYR A 146 14.35 -11.43 -21.91
C TYR A 146 13.09 -12.27 -21.69
N ILE A 147 13.22 -13.41 -21.00
CA ILE A 147 12.11 -14.29 -20.64
C ILE A 147 11.52 -13.79 -19.33
N VAL A 148 10.23 -13.46 -19.32
CA VAL A 148 9.53 -12.97 -18.12
C VAL A 148 8.93 -14.15 -17.37
N GLU A 149 9.36 -14.33 -16.13
CA GLU A 149 8.84 -15.37 -15.25
C GLU A 149 7.39 -15.07 -14.81
N ASP A 150 6.61 -16.16 -14.61
CA ASP A 150 5.23 -16.08 -14.12
C ASP A 150 5.17 -15.86 -12.60
N SER A 151 5.74 -14.74 -12.18
CA SER A 151 5.82 -14.29 -10.78
C SER A 151 5.71 -12.77 -10.68
N ILE A 152 5.41 -12.26 -9.47
CA ILE A 152 5.39 -10.80 -9.25
C ILE A 152 6.79 -10.20 -9.37
N GLU A 153 7.82 -10.96 -9.00
CA GLU A 153 9.23 -10.60 -9.17
C GLU A 153 9.62 -10.54 -10.66
N GLY A 154 9.14 -11.51 -11.46
CA GLY A 154 9.37 -11.54 -12.88
C GLY A 154 8.78 -10.33 -13.62
N TRP A 155 7.58 -9.94 -13.24
CA TRP A 155 6.94 -8.73 -13.77
C TRP A 155 7.70 -7.47 -13.39
N ALA A 156 8.10 -7.34 -12.12
CA ALA A 156 8.88 -6.20 -11.63
C ALA A 156 10.26 -6.13 -12.32
N SER A 157 10.93 -7.27 -12.48
CA SER A 157 12.21 -7.35 -13.19
C SER A 157 12.09 -7.00 -14.67
N ALA A 158 10.99 -7.31 -15.35
CA ALA A 158 10.78 -6.90 -16.72
C ALA A 158 10.78 -5.37 -16.90
N LEU A 159 10.20 -4.63 -15.94
CA LEU A 159 10.28 -3.17 -15.94
C LEU A 159 11.73 -2.69 -15.69
N ASP A 160 12.43 -3.28 -14.73
CA ASP A 160 13.84 -2.93 -14.46
C ASP A 160 14.72 -3.21 -15.68
N VAL A 161 14.51 -4.30 -16.41
CA VAL A 161 15.23 -4.63 -17.65
C VAL A 161 14.96 -3.61 -18.76
N LEU A 162 13.68 -3.21 -18.93
CA LEU A 162 13.34 -2.17 -19.91
C LEU A 162 14.07 -0.86 -19.61
N LEU A 163 14.02 -0.39 -18.36
CA LEU A 163 14.67 0.86 -17.94
C LEU A 163 16.20 0.74 -18.03
N SER A 164 16.78 -0.40 -17.63
CA SER A 164 18.22 -0.66 -17.75
C SER A 164 18.70 -0.57 -19.18
N SER A 165 17.84 -0.87 -20.14
CA SER A 165 18.19 -0.76 -21.56
C SER A 165 18.40 0.69 -22.04
N TYR A 166 17.81 1.66 -21.33
CA TYR A 166 17.93 3.09 -21.63
C TYR A 166 18.90 3.82 -20.71
N PHE A 167 19.08 3.35 -19.44
CA PHE A 167 19.96 4.00 -18.50
C PHE A 167 21.43 3.91 -18.90
N VAL A 168 22.16 5.02 -18.82
CA VAL A 168 23.61 5.05 -18.90
C VAL A 168 24.17 4.28 -17.70
N GLY A 169 25.05 3.31 -17.95
CA GLY A 169 25.53 2.39 -16.91
C GLY A 169 24.60 1.20 -16.64
N GLY A 170 23.41 1.13 -17.31
CA GLY A 170 22.55 -0.05 -17.36
C GLY A 170 21.75 -0.33 -16.07
N GLY A 171 21.78 0.53 -15.06
CA GLY A 171 20.99 0.37 -13.84
C GLY A 171 21.14 -1.02 -13.20
N LYS A 172 20.02 -1.68 -12.89
CA LYS A 172 19.98 -2.99 -12.21
C LYS A 172 20.42 -4.16 -13.10
N PHE A 173 20.26 -4.03 -14.43
CA PHE A 173 20.59 -5.07 -15.42
C PHE A 173 21.54 -4.52 -16.49
N PRO A 174 22.83 -4.27 -16.15
CA PRO A 174 23.78 -3.58 -17.02
C PRO A 174 24.05 -4.30 -18.35
N GLU A 175 23.82 -5.61 -18.43
CA GLU A 175 23.97 -6.38 -19.66
C GLU A 175 22.92 -6.03 -20.73
N TYR A 176 21.87 -5.26 -20.40
CA TYR A 176 20.87 -4.74 -21.34
C TYR A 176 21.16 -3.31 -21.79
N GLU A 177 22.13 -2.62 -21.20
CA GLU A 177 22.45 -1.23 -21.52
C GLU A 177 22.61 -1.00 -23.04
N GLY A 178 21.87 -0.04 -23.57
CA GLY A 178 21.91 0.36 -24.98
C GLY A 178 21.34 -0.68 -25.93
N ARG A 179 20.64 -1.71 -25.47
CA ARG A 179 20.07 -2.80 -26.28
C ARG A 179 18.55 -2.69 -26.38
N ARG A 180 18.01 -2.94 -27.56
CA ARG A 180 16.57 -3.20 -27.68
C ARG A 180 16.23 -4.53 -26.99
N VAL A 181 15.16 -4.56 -26.19
CA VAL A 181 14.73 -5.77 -25.47
C VAL A 181 13.53 -6.39 -26.12
N PHE A 182 13.56 -7.71 -26.33
CA PHE A 182 12.40 -8.50 -26.75
C PHE A 182 11.91 -9.31 -25.56
N PHE A 183 10.74 -8.94 -25.04
CA PHE A 183 10.14 -9.63 -23.89
C PHE A 183 9.38 -10.88 -24.36
N ASP A 184 9.81 -12.05 -23.89
CA ASP A 184 9.07 -13.30 -24.02
C ASP A 184 8.13 -13.47 -22.83
N LEU A 185 6.82 -13.36 -23.08
CA LEU A 185 5.76 -13.47 -22.08
C LEU A 185 5.05 -14.84 -22.13
N THR A 186 5.55 -15.80 -22.90
CA THR A 186 4.89 -17.11 -23.12
C THR A 186 4.83 -17.95 -21.85
N HIS A 187 5.74 -17.72 -20.90
CA HIS A 187 5.75 -18.39 -19.59
C HIS A 187 4.67 -17.90 -18.64
N ILE A 188 4.08 -16.72 -18.87
CA ILE A 188 3.03 -16.17 -18.03
C ILE A 188 1.72 -16.92 -18.28
N ARG A 189 1.11 -17.44 -17.23
CA ARG A 189 -0.16 -18.15 -17.29
C ARG A 189 -1.25 -17.34 -17.97
N PRO A 190 -2.16 -17.99 -18.70
CA PRO A 190 -3.21 -17.30 -19.46
C PRO A 190 -4.23 -16.65 -18.52
N LYS A 191 -4.94 -15.64 -19.04
CA LYS A 191 -6.07 -15.00 -18.36
C LYS A 191 -7.11 -16.04 -17.94
N GLY A 192 -7.57 -15.94 -16.66
CA GLY A 192 -8.58 -16.83 -16.10
C GLY A 192 -8.04 -18.10 -15.45
N ALA A 193 -6.74 -18.40 -15.56
CA ALA A 193 -6.12 -19.50 -14.82
C ALA A 193 -6.28 -19.28 -13.31
N LYS A 194 -6.53 -20.35 -12.54
CA LYS A 194 -6.64 -20.27 -11.09
C LYS A 194 -5.29 -19.88 -10.47
N ILE A 195 -5.34 -18.95 -9.53
CA ILE A 195 -4.19 -18.58 -8.70
C ILE A 195 -4.53 -18.77 -7.22
N SER A 196 -3.51 -18.74 -6.37
CA SER A 196 -3.66 -18.92 -4.94
C SER A 196 -4.70 -17.98 -4.33
N GLY A 197 -5.53 -18.50 -3.42
CA GLY A 197 -6.61 -17.75 -2.78
C GLY A 197 -7.94 -17.72 -3.58
N GLY A 198 -8.07 -18.53 -4.64
CA GLY A 198 -9.31 -18.62 -5.42
C GLY A 198 -9.50 -17.55 -6.50
N PHE A 199 -8.50 -16.68 -6.68
CA PHE A 199 -8.55 -15.64 -7.70
C PHE A 199 -8.15 -16.17 -9.09
N LYS A 200 -8.49 -15.39 -10.12
CA LYS A 200 -8.13 -15.69 -11.52
C LYS A 200 -6.94 -14.83 -11.96
N ALA A 201 -6.04 -15.43 -12.74
CA ALA A 201 -4.88 -14.74 -13.31
C ALA A 201 -5.31 -13.68 -14.34
N PRO A 202 -4.60 -12.53 -14.40
CA PRO A 202 -4.88 -11.48 -15.40
C PRO A 202 -4.40 -11.83 -16.82
N GLY A 203 -3.45 -12.77 -16.94
CA GLY A 203 -2.71 -13.01 -18.19
C GLY A 203 -1.65 -11.95 -18.47
N PRO A 204 -0.87 -12.08 -19.53
CA PRO A 204 0.29 -11.22 -19.82
C PRO A 204 -0.06 -9.85 -20.43
N GLU A 205 -1.28 -9.66 -20.91
CA GLU A 205 -1.64 -8.50 -21.74
C GLU A 205 -1.49 -7.15 -21.03
N GLY A 206 -1.82 -7.09 -19.73
CA GLY A 206 -1.64 -5.86 -18.93
C GLY A 206 -0.17 -5.45 -18.81
N LEU A 207 0.72 -6.42 -18.58
CA LEU A 207 2.16 -6.18 -18.54
C LEU A 207 2.68 -5.74 -19.91
N ARG A 208 2.31 -6.45 -21.00
CA ARG A 208 2.70 -6.10 -22.36
C ARG A 208 2.39 -4.64 -22.66
N LYS A 209 1.12 -4.24 -22.49
CA LYS A 209 0.67 -2.86 -22.75
C LYS A 209 1.43 -1.83 -21.91
N SER A 210 1.72 -2.15 -20.67
CA SER A 210 2.49 -1.26 -19.79
C SER A 210 3.92 -1.08 -20.29
N LEU A 211 4.63 -2.16 -20.59
CA LEU A 211 5.98 -2.11 -21.13
C LEU A 211 6.03 -1.36 -22.47
N ASP A 212 5.10 -1.61 -23.39
CA ASP A 212 5.02 -0.94 -24.69
C ASP A 212 4.81 0.58 -24.54
N LYS A 213 3.95 1.00 -23.59
CA LYS A 213 3.70 2.42 -23.30
C LYS A 213 4.91 3.11 -22.69
N ILE A 214 5.56 2.45 -21.74
CA ILE A 214 6.79 2.97 -21.11
C ILE A 214 7.92 3.05 -22.14
N GLU A 215 8.08 2.03 -22.98
CA GLU A 215 9.07 2.04 -24.05
C GLU A 215 8.85 3.21 -25.02
N LEU A 216 7.59 3.46 -25.40
CA LEU A 216 7.25 4.60 -26.28
C LEU A 216 7.61 5.95 -25.67
N ILE A 217 7.34 6.15 -24.37
CA ILE A 217 7.73 7.38 -23.65
C ILE A 217 9.26 7.56 -23.71
N LEU A 218 10.00 6.54 -23.33
CA LEU A 218 11.46 6.59 -23.28
C LEU A 218 12.08 6.77 -24.68
N GLN A 219 11.52 6.09 -25.69
CA GLN A 219 11.96 6.22 -27.07
C GLN A 219 11.77 7.65 -27.61
N ASN A 220 10.61 8.25 -27.34
CA ASN A 220 10.33 9.63 -27.75
C ASN A 220 11.27 10.67 -27.12
N LEU A 221 11.72 10.41 -25.89
CA LEU A 221 12.66 11.31 -25.20
C LEU A 221 14.07 11.31 -25.79
N VAL A 222 14.50 10.18 -26.36
CA VAL A 222 15.86 10.02 -26.86
C VAL A 222 15.97 10.01 -28.40
N ILE A 223 14.84 10.04 -29.15
CA ILE A 223 14.81 9.82 -30.60
C ILE A 223 15.66 10.85 -31.37
N ASP A 224 15.62 12.10 -30.93
CA ASP A 224 16.35 13.20 -31.57
C ASP A 224 17.64 13.58 -30.84
N SER A 225 17.94 12.90 -29.72
CA SER A 225 19.09 13.21 -28.88
C SER A 225 20.29 12.33 -29.25
N LYS A 226 21.42 12.95 -29.59
CA LYS A 226 22.68 12.23 -29.80
C LYS A 226 23.42 11.95 -28.49
N GLU A 227 23.17 12.74 -27.48
CA GLU A 227 23.80 12.67 -26.15
C GLU A 227 22.81 12.15 -25.12
N PRO A 228 23.27 11.51 -24.07
CA PRO A 228 22.43 11.16 -22.94
C PRO A 228 21.71 12.37 -22.33
N SER A 229 20.48 12.18 -21.89
CA SER A 229 19.64 13.24 -21.35
C SER A 229 19.11 12.87 -19.95
N PRO A 230 18.98 13.85 -19.04
CA PRO A 230 18.35 13.59 -17.74
C PRO A 230 16.87 13.23 -17.92
N ILE A 231 16.38 12.34 -17.10
CA ILE A 231 14.95 12.03 -17.03
C ILE A 231 14.24 13.12 -16.19
N ARG A 232 13.01 13.51 -16.58
CA ARG A 232 12.24 14.55 -15.89
C ARG A 232 11.25 13.97 -14.89
N PRO A 233 10.86 14.71 -13.84
CA PRO A 233 9.84 14.30 -12.87
C PRO A 233 8.55 13.75 -13.50
N ILE A 234 7.99 14.46 -14.47
CA ILE A 234 6.76 14.04 -15.17
C ILE A 234 6.93 12.71 -15.91
N THR A 235 8.12 12.44 -16.44
CA THR A 235 8.43 11.18 -17.12
C THR A 235 8.48 10.01 -16.12
N VAL A 236 9.16 10.20 -14.98
CA VAL A 236 9.20 9.21 -13.89
C VAL A 236 7.79 8.92 -13.39
N TYR A 237 6.99 9.96 -13.21
CA TYR A 237 5.59 9.86 -12.83
C TYR A 237 4.77 9.02 -13.84
N ASP A 238 4.84 9.31 -15.13
CA ASP A 238 4.10 8.58 -16.16
C ASP A 238 4.54 7.12 -16.28
N ILE A 239 5.83 6.80 -16.12
CA ILE A 239 6.33 5.42 -16.03
C ILE A 239 5.66 4.68 -14.87
N CYS A 240 5.65 5.28 -13.68
CA CYS A 240 4.99 4.69 -12.51
C CYS A 240 3.49 4.47 -12.74
N MET A 241 2.81 5.40 -13.41
CA MET A 241 1.38 5.30 -13.69
C MET A 241 1.06 4.18 -14.67
N HIS A 242 1.88 3.97 -15.69
CA HIS A 242 1.71 2.83 -16.60
C HIS A 242 2.02 1.48 -15.93
N ALA A 243 3.01 1.43 -15.01
CA ALA A 243 3.23 0.24 -14.19
C ALA A 243 2.01 -0.07 -13.29
N ALA A 244 1.40 0.96 -12.69
CA ALA A 244 0.18 0.82 -11.91
C ALA A 244 -1.03 0.32 -12.74
N ASP A 245 -1.14 0.69 -13.99
CA ASP A 245 -2.17 0.17 -14.91
C ASP A 245 -2.08 -1.36 -15.11
N ALA A 246 -0.87 -1.91 -15.18
CA ALA A 246 -0.67 -3.35 -15.28
C ALA A 246 -1.22 -4.10 -14.06
N VAL A 247 -1.09 -3.53 -12.86
CA VAL A 247 -1.63 -4.11 -11.61
C VAL A 247 -3.15 -4.22 -11.65
N LEU A 248 -3.81 -3.20 -12.20
CA LEU A 248 -5.28 -3.15 -12.27
C LEU A 248 -5.88 -4.10 -13.31
N SER A 249 -5.14 -4.41 -14.35
CA SER A 249 -5.62 -5.31 -15.41
C SER A 249 -6.05 -6.70 -14.88
N GLY A 250 -5.58 -7.07 -13.70
CA GLY A 250 -5.92 -8.32 -13.00
C GLY A 250 -7.25 -8.33 -12.25
N GLY A 251 -7.94 -7.19 -12.14
CA GLY A 251 -9.25 -7.10 -11.48
C GLY A 251 -9.27 -7.35 -9.96
N VAL A 252 -8.25 -7.99 -9.41
CA VAL A 252 -8.17 -8.44 -8.01
C VAL A 252 -7.50 -7.39 -7.10
N ARG A 253 -6.64 -6.55 -7.68
CA ARG A 253 -5.82 -5.61 -6.93
C ARG A 253 -6.18 -4.18 -7.30
N ARG A 254 -6.28 -3.31 -6.29
CA ARG A 254 -6.38 -1.88 -6.48
C ARG A 254 -5.01 -1.28 -6.26
N SER A 255 -4.56 -0.45 -7.21
CA SER A 255 -3.39 0.40 -7.04
C SER A 255 -3.80 1.60 -6.20
N ALA A 256 -3.14 1.82 -5.08
CA ALA A 256 -3.27 3.03 -4.28
C ALA A 256 -1.92 3.74 -4.29
N THR A 257 -1.87 4.95 -4.84
CA THR A 257 -0.61 5.66 -5.08
C THR A 257 -0.77 7.15 -4.77
N ILE A 258 0.29 7.76 -4.22
CA ILE A 258 0.45 9.21 -4.17
C ILE A 258 1.80 9.60 -4.75
N CYS A 259 1.80 10.63 -5.60
CA CYS A 259 3.00 11.24 -6.14
C CYS A 259 3.24 12.59 -5.47
N LEU A 260 4.41 12.77 -4.89
CA LEU A 260 4.87 14.00 -4.25
C LEU A 260 5.83 14.72 -5.18
N PHE A 261 5.64 16.04 -5.39
CA PHE A 261 6.43 16.84 -6.32
C PHE A 261 6.74 18.23 -5.76
N SER A 262 7.73 18.92 -6.34
CA SER A 262 8.10 20.27 -5.96
C SER A 262 7.06 21.28 -6.44
N PRO A 263 6.61 22.25 -5.60
CA PRO A 263 5.57 23.22 -6.00
C PRO A 263 5.98 24.11 -7.18
N GLU A 264 7.28 24.19 -7.49
CA GLU A 264 7.84 24.94 -8.62
C GLU A 264 7.77 24.17 -9.95
N ASP A 265 7.52 22.85 -9.90
CA ASP A 265 7.42 22.00 -11.09
C ASP A 265 6.09 22.22 -11.82
N GLU A 266 6.13 23.04 -12.89
CA GLU A 266 4.94 23.39 -13.68
C GLU A 266 4.35 22.19 -14.42
N GLU A 267 5.17 21.23 -14.87
CA GLU A 267 4.69 20.05 -15.57
C GLU A 267 3.89 19.15 -14.61
N MET A 268 4.41 18.96 -13.41
CA MET A 268 3.71 18.19 -12.37
C MET A 268 2.49 18.94 -11.82
N MET A 269 2.58 20.28 -11.66
CA MET A 269 1.46 21.11 -11.23
C MET A 269 0.25 20.99 -12.17
N THR A 270 0.52 20.91 -13.48
CA THR A 270 -0.52 20.84 -14.53
C THR A 270 -0.78 19.44 -15.06
N ALA A 271 -0.16 18.41 -14.47
CA ALA A 271 -0.22 17.04 -14.96
C ALA A 271 -1.65 16.49 -15.12
N LYS A 272 -2.60 16.99 -14.32
CA LYS A 272 -4.02 16.60 -14.35
C LYS A 272 -4.93 17.79 -14.61
N THR A 273 -4.57 18.63 -15.56
CA THR A 273 -5.40 19.76 -16.03
C THR A 273 -5.85 19.54 -17.47
N GLY A 274 -6.82 20.35 -17.94
CA GLY A 274 -7.36 20.22 -19.29
C GLY A 274 -8.03 18.87 -19.55
N ASN A 275 -7.77 18.27 -20.69
CA ASN A 275 -8.33 16.98 -21.09
C ASN A 275 -7.46 15.79 -20.68
N TRP A 276 -6.71 15.88 -19.57
CA TRP A 276 -5.76 14.88 -19.13
C TRP A 276 -6.36 13.46 -19.06
N PHE A 277 -7.64 13.32 -18.71
CA PHE A 277 -8.33 12.04 -18.63
C PHE A 277 -8.52 11.34 -19.99
N MET A 278 -8.42 12.09 -21.11
CA MET A 278 -8.40 11.56 -22.46
C MET A 278 -6.97 11.32 -22.96
N ASP A 279 -6.08 12.29 -22.69
CA ASP A 279 -4.72 12.32 -23.22
C ASP A 279 -3.78 11.40 -22.41
N ASN A 280 -3.95 11.39 -21.09
CA ASN A 280 -3.12 10.67 -20.12
C ASN A 280 -3.96 9.94 -19.05
N PRO A 281 -4.86 9.02 -19.43
CA PRO A 281 -5.80 8.38 -18.50
C PRO A 281 -5.10 7.58 -17.38
N GLN A 282 -3.87 7.10 -17.59
CA GLN A 282 -3.05 6.44 -16.57
C GLN A 282 -2.79 7.33 -15.34
N ARG A 283 -2.75 8.67 -15.49
CA ARG A 283 -2.54 9.61 -14.39
C ARG A 283 -3.64 9.57 -13.33
N GLY A 284 -4.79 8.97 -13.65
CA GLY A 284 -5.84 8.64 -12.69
C GLY A 284 -5.48 7.57 -11.65
N ARG A 285 -4.29 6.96 -11.74
CA ARG A 285 -3.83 5.91 -10.79
C ARG A 285 -3.24 6.44 -9.50
N SER A 286 -3.01 7.74 -9.39
CA SER A 286 -2.49 8.37 -8.18
C SER A 286 -3.26 9.62 -7.80
N ASN A 287 -3.14 10.01 -6.52
CA ASN A 287 -3.27 11.39 -6.11
C ASN A 287 -1.92 12.08 -6.30
N ASN A 288 -1.93 13.37 -6.60
CA ASN A 288 -0.70 14.17 -6.68
C ASN A 288 -0.75 15.25 -5.61
N SER A 289 0.37 15.49 -4.91
CA SER A 289 0.44 16.54 -3.89
C SER A 289 1.74 17.31 -3.98
N ALA A 290 1.65 18.63 -3.92
CA ALA A 290 2.80 19.51 -3.82
C ALA A 290 3.38 19.46 -2.40
N VAL A 291 4.69 19.27 -2.29
CA VAL A 291 5.43 19.25 -1.02
C VAL A 291 5.73 20.68 -0.60
N ILE A 292 5.14 21.12 0.50
CA ILE A 292 5.28 22.47 1.02
C ILE A 292 6.03 22.42 2.35
N VAL A 293 7.26 22.92 2.35
CA VAL A 293 8.01 23.10 3.59
C VAL A 293 7.40 24.30 4.33
N ARG A 294 7.00 24.11 5.57
CA ARG A 294 6.21 25.11 6.32
C ARG A 294 6.88 26.46 6.44
N ASP A 295 8.19 26.47 6.63
CA ASP A 295 8.96 27.72 6.78
C ASP A 295 9.21 28.43 5.42
N GLU A 296 8.98 27.73 4.30
CA GLU A 296 9.13 28.25 2.94
C GLU A 296 7.75 28.58 2.30
N ALA A 297 6.64 28.26 2.99
CA ALA A 297 5.30 28.43 2.46
C ALA A 297 4.92 29.93 2.35
N THR A 298 4.39 30.32 1.18
CA THR A 298 3.87 31.67 0.95
C THR A 298 2.42 31.65 0.51
N PRO A 299 1.65 32.74 0.74
CA PRO A 299 0.28 32.86 0.23
C PRO A 299 0.19 32.72 -1.28
N GLU A 300 1.20 33.19 -2.03
CA GLU A 300 1.25 33.15 -3.49
C GLU A 300 1.40 31.71 -3.98
N MET A 301 2.29 30.92 -3.34
CA MET A 301 2.43 29.47 -3.62
C MET A 301 1.10 28.75 -3.39
N PHE A 302 0.44 29.01 -2.27
CA PHE A 302 -0.86 28.43 -1.96
C PHE A 302 -1.92 28.83 -2.99
N ALA A 303 -2.00 30.13 -3.35
CA ALA A 303 -2.97 30.63 -4.33
C ALA A 303 -2.79 29.97 -5.70
N LYS A 304 -1.54 29.80 -6.16
CA LYS A 304 -1.20 29.11 -7.42
C LYS A 304 -1.71 27.68 -7.44
N ILE A 305 -1.48 26.90 -6.37
CA ILE A 305 -1.98 25.54 -6.26
C ILE A 305 -3.51 25.53 -6.26
N MET A 306 -4.14 26.43 -5.50
CA MET A 306 -5.60 26.56 -5.41
C MET A 306 -6.28 26.88 -6.73
N GLU A 307 -5.60 27.55 -7.64
CA GLU A 307 -6.11 27.83 -9.00
C GLU A 307 -6.36 26.51 -9.76
N SER A 308 -5.43 25.56 -9.71
CA SER A 308 -5.60 24.23 -10.28
C SER A 308 -6.67 23.43 -9.52
N VAL A 309 -6.61 23.43 -8.18
CA VAL A 309 -7.58 22.69 -7.32
C VAL A 309 -9.01 23.12 -7.58
N LYS A 310 -9.25 24.42 -7.75
CA LYS A 310 -10.59 24.97 -8.04
C LYS A 310 -11.21 24.36 -9.29
N SER A 311 -10.41 24.11 -10.31
CA SER A 311 -10.91 23.64 -11.62
C SER A 311 -10.88 22.11 -11.75
N PHE A 312 -9.93 21.44 -11.12
CA PHE A 312 -9.64 20.01 -11.34
C PHE A 312 -9.65 19.15 -10.06
N GLY A 313 -9.71 19.75 -8.86
CA GLY A 313 -9.66 19.04 -7.59
C GLY A 313 -8.27 18.55 -7.18
N GLU A 314 -7.25 18.81 -7.99
CA GLU A 314 -5.85 18.45 -7.77
C GLU A 314 -4.91 19.59 -8.24
N PRO A 315 -3.67 19.64 -7.76
CA PRO A 315 -3.05 18.73 -6.79
C PRO A 315 -3.47 18.97 -5.34
N GLY A 316 -3.16 18.02 -4.45
CA GLY A 316 -3.27 18.20 -3.01
C GLY A 316 -2.09 18.97 -2.41
N PHE A 317 -2.12 19.15 -1.10
CA PHE A 317 -1.10 19.80 -0.31
C PHE A 317 -0.47 18.80 0.67
N TYR A 318 0.85 18.75 0.73
CA TYR A 318 1.59 18.02 1.75
C TYR A 318 2.50 18.99 2.51
N PHE A 319 2.04 19.44 3.68
CA PHE A 319 2.82 20.33 4.55
C PHE A 319 3.80 19.53 5.39
N THR A 320 5.06 19.92 5.35
CA THR A 320 6.14 19.22 6.03
C THR A 320 7.17 20.19 6.62
N THR A 321 8.13 19.67 7.38
CA THR A 321 9.29 20.42 7.88
C THR A 321 10.57 20.13 7.10
N SER A 322 10.54 19.17 6.16
CA SER A 322 11.69 18.81 5.34
C SER A 322 11.24 18.25 3.99
N LYS A 323 11.95 18.60 2.91
CA LYS A 323 11.73 18.04 1.55
C LYS A 323 11.94 16.51 1.50
N GLU A 324 12.67 15.96 2.46
CA GLU A 324 12.94 14.51 2.57
C GLU A 324 11.79 13.74 3.24
N HIS A 325 10.83 14.40 3.86
CA HIS A 325 9.66 13.72 4.40
C HIS A 325 8.71 13.34 3.26
N THR A 326 8.23 12.12 3.32
CA THR A 326 7.22 11.56 2.41
C THR A 326 6.00 11.10 3.18
N THR A 327 5.01 10.58 2.47
CA THR A 327 3.79 10.05 3.08
C THR A 327 3.25 8.87 2.28
N ASN A 328 2.42 8.08 2.94
CA ASN A 328 1.64 7.02 2.30
C ASN A 328 0.50 7.60 1.43
N PRO A 329 -0.15 6.78 0.57
CA PRO A 329 -1.20 7.26 -0.34
C PRO A 329 -2.38 7.99 0.30
N CYS A 330 -2.69 7.71 1.55
CA CYS A 330 -3.80 8.33 2.29
C CYS A 330 -3.38 9.56 3.11
N VAL A 331 -2.09 9.90 3.13
CA VAL A 331 -1.47 11.09 3.77
C VAL A 331 -1.56 11.11 5.31
N GLU A 332 -1.95 10.01 5.96
CA GLU A 332 -2.08 9.96 7.42
C GLU A 332 -0.78 9.57 8.15
N ILE A 333 0.26 9.13 7.42
CA ILE A 333 1.51 8.66 8.01
C ILE A 333 2.69 9.34 7.33
N GLY A 334 3.39 10.21 8.08
CA GLY A 334 4.66 10.78 7.67
C GLY A 334 5.77 9.74 7.71
N MET A 335 6.60 9.70 6.68
CA MET A 335 7.67 8.74 6.48
C MET A 335 8.99 9.42 6.14
N TYR A 336 10.11 8.74 6.45
CA TYR A 336 11.46 9.16 6.13
C TYR A 336 12.26 7.95 5.61
N PRO A 337 12.15 7.63 4.31
CA PRO A 337 12.66 6.40 3.71
C PRO A 337 14.16 6.45 3.43
N GLN A 338 14.96 6.79 4.43
CA GLN A 338 16.42 6.82 4.39
C GLN A 338 17.04 6.10 5.59
N TYR A 339 18.19 5.51 5.39
CA TYR A 339 19.04 4.94 6.44
C TYR A 339 20.52 5.24 6.11
N GLU A 340 21.20 5.98 6.99
CA GLU A 340 22.61 6.36 6.82
C GLU A 340 22.94 7.00 5.45
N GLY A 341 22.03 7.80 4.92
CA GLY A 341 22.18 8.49 3.63
C GLY A 341 21.79 7.67 2.41
N GLU A 342 21.44 6.40 2.58
CA GLU A 342 20.95 5.54 1.51
C GLU A 342 19.42 5.51 1.50
N SER A 343 18.82 5.59 0.31
CA SER A 343 17.38 5.59 0.12
C SER A 343 16.83 4.17 -0.03
N GLY A 344 15.67 3.92 0.58
CA GLY A 344 14.95 2.67 0.49
C GLY A 344 13.44 2.89 0.55
N TRP A 345 12.70 1.87 0.92
CA TRP A 345 11.29 1.95 1.24
C TRP A 345 11.08 1.98 2.74
N GLN A 346 10.14 2.80 3.19
CA GLN A 346 9.58 2.75 4.53
C GLN A 346 8.13 2.36 4.43
N GLY A 347 7.64 1.62 5.41
CA GLY A 347 6.24 1.22 5.45
C GLY A 347 5.71 1.13 6.86
N CYS A 348 4.40 1.03 6.97
CA CYS A 348 3.73 0.80 8.22
C CYS A 348 2.67 -0.28 8.08
N ASN A 349 2.42 -0.97 9.17
CA ASN A 349 1.27 -1.84 9.29
C ASN A 349 0.20 -1.20 10.17
N LEU A 350 -1.04 -1.58 9.94
CA LEU A 350 -2.19 -0.95 10.56
C LEU A 350 -3.07 -2.00 11.23
N THR A 351 -3.63 -1.63 12.38
CA THR A 351 -4.73 -2.33 13.04
C THR A 351 -5.87 -1.36 13.28
N GLU A 352 -7.08 -1.87 13.46
CA GLU A 352 -8.28 -1.06 13.56
C GLU A 352 -9.08 -1.48 14.78
N ILE A 353 -9.38 -0.53 15.68
CA ILE A 353 -10.28 -0.73 16.80
C ILE A 353 -11.71 -0.47 16.35
N ASN A 354 -12.64 -1.35 16.70
CA ASN A 354 -14.06 -1.16 16.48
C ASN A 354 -14.66 -0.22 17.54
N GLY A 355 -14.74 1.06 17.20
CA GLY A 355 -15.33 2.08 18.06
C GLY A 355 -16.80 1.85 18.38
N GLY A 356 -17.53 1.12 17.53
CA GLY A 356 -18.94 0.75 17.79
C GLY A 356 -19.11 -0.16 19.00
N LEU A 357 -18.07 -0.91 19.38
CA LEU A 357 -18.07 -1.78 20.56
C LEU A 357 -17.41 -1.15 21.80
N CYS A 358 -16.82 0.04 21.68
CA CYS A 358 -16.19 0.76 22.78
C CYS A 358 -17.23 1.58 23.57
N LYS A 359 -18.12 0.92 24.29
CA LYS A 359 -19.18 1.57 25.07
C LYS A 359 -18.68 2.19 26.37
N THR A 360 -17.57 1.68 26.89
CA THR A 360 -16.89 2.14 28.11
C THR A 360 -15.41 2.39 27.84
N PRO A 361 -14.71 3.18 28.67
CA PRO A 361 -13.25 3.32 28.59
C PRO A 361 -12.52 1.97 28.66
N GLU A 362 -13.00 1.02 29.45
CA GLU A 362 -12.41 -0.32 29.62
C GLU A 362 -12.52 -1.14 28.34
N ASP A 363 -13.63 -1.08 27.61
CA ASP A 363 -13.78 -1.71 26.29
C ASP A 363 -12.72 -1.18 25.33
N PHE A 364 -12.52 0.14 25.33
CA PHE A 364 -11.51 0.79 24.48
C PHE A 364 -10.09 0.38 24.88
N TYR A 365 -9.76 0.32 26.18
CA TYR A 365 -8.44 -0.08 26.65
C TYR A 365 -8.10 -1.53 26.30
N THR A 366 -9.08 -2.44 26.39
CA THR A 366 -8.94 -3.83 25.98
C THR A 366 -8.68 -3.93 24.48
N ALA A 367 -9.42 -3.19 23.65
CA ALA A 367 -9.20 -3.13 22.22
C ALA A 367 -7.84 -2.52 21.86
N CYS A 368 -7.37 -1.49 22.58
CA CYS A 368 -6.02 -0.92 22.43
C CYS A 368 -4.93 -1.98 22.65
N ARG A 369 -5.06 -2.83 23.66
CA ARG A 369 -4.11 -3.91 23.94
C ARG A 369 -4.07 -4.90 22.77
N ALA A 370 -5.22 -5.42 22.37
CA ALA A 370 -5.32 -6.39 21.29
C ALA A 370 -4.80 -5.83 19.94
N GLY A 371 -5.13 -4.57 19.61
CA GLY A 371 -4.63 -3.89 18.43
C GLY A 371 -3.11 -3.72 18.46
N ALA A 372 -2.53 -3.42 19.62
CA ALA A 372 -1.09 -3.31 19.78
C ALA A 372 -0.38 -4.66 19.65
N ILE A 373 -0.95 -5.74 20.19
CA ILE A 373 -0.41 -7.10 20.05
C ILE A 373 -0.35 -7.47 18.56
N LEU A 374 -1.49 -7.42 17.86
CA LEU A 374 -1.56 -7.77 16.43
C LEU A 374 -0.58 -6.95 15.60
N GLY A 375 -0.59 -5.63 15.79
CA GLY A 375 0.28 -4.75 15.01
C GLY A 375 1.77 -4.96 15.28
N THR A 376 2.15 -5.31 16.51
CA THR A 376 3.54 -5.61 16.84
C THR A 376 3.99 -6.93 16.20
N LEU A 377 3.16 -7.96 16.23
CA LEU A 377 3.43 -9.22 15.52
C LEU A 377 3.57 -9.00 14.01
N GLN A 378 2.72 -8.15 13.43
CA GLN A 378 2.78 -7.78 12.01
C GLN A 378 4.07 -7.04 11.63
N ALA A 379 4.61 -6.20 12.52
CA ALA A 379 5.82 -5.42 12.26
C ALA A 379 7.09 -6.25 12.09
N GLY A 380 7.11 -7.49 12.56
CA GLY A 380 8.26 -8.38 12.41
C GLY A 380 8.36 -9.11 11.07
N TYR A 381 7.41 -8.92 10.17
CA TYR A 381 7.44 -9.53 8.82
C TYR A 381 8.28 -8.67 7.87
N THR A 382 9.59 -8.81 7.90
CA THR A 382 10.54 -7.95 7.15
C THR A 382 11.45 -8.73 6.19
N ASP A 383 11.11 -9.96 5.80
CA ASP A 383 11.79 -10.68 4.72
C ASP A 383 11.31 -10.17 3.35
N PHE A 384 11.96 -9.08 2.89
CA PHE A 384 11.65 -8.44 1.60
C PHE A 384 12.64 -8.89 0.54
N ARG A 385 12.39 -10.01 -0.10
CA ARG A 385 13.33 -10.65 -1.05
C ARG A 385 13.64 -9.84 -2.29
N PHE A 386 12.74 -8.94 -2.70
CA PHE A 386 12.90 -8.14 -3.92
C PHE A 386 13.36 -6.70 -3.65
N LEU A 387 13.07 -6.17 -2.47
CA LEU A 387 13.49 -4.81 -2.11
C LEU A 387 14.97 -4.75 -1.76
N SER A 388 15.57 -3.57 -1.92
CA SER A 388 16.95 -3.33 -1.49
C SER A 388 17.13 -3.62 0.01
N PRO A 389 18.31 -4.08 0.44
CA PRO A 389 18.61 -4.36 1.85
C PRO A 389 18.40 -3.16 2.77
N VAL A 390 18.57 -1.95 2.25
CA VAL A 390 18.32 -0.69 2.99
C VAL A 390 16.85 -0.59 3.41
N SER A 391 15.92 -1.03 2.58
CA SER A 391 14.50 -1.05 2.91
C SER A 391 14.25 -1.86 4.18
N LYS A 392 14.83 -3.07 4.30
CA LYS A 392 14.70 -3.86 5.52
C LYS A 392 15.25 -3.12 6.75
N LYS A 393 16.43 -2.48 6.64
CA LYS A 393 17.02 -1.70 7.75
C LYS A 393 16.10 -0.56 8.20
N ILE A 394 15.42 0.12 7.25
CA ILE A 394 14.46 1.19 7.55
C ILE A 394 13.25 0.63 8.29
N PHE A 395 12.66 -0.47 7.82
CA PHE A 395 11.52 -1.11 8.46
C PHE A 395 11.89 -1.60 9.86
N ASP A 396 13.02 -2.26 10.04
CA ASP A 396 13.50 -2.77 11.33
C ASP A 396 13.78 -1.64 12.32
N ARG A 397 14.36 -0.53 11.88
CA ARG A 397 14.63 0.65 12.72
C ARG A 397 13.36 1.25 13.29
N GLU A 398 12.37 1.45 12.44
CA GLU A 398 11.16 2.17 12.81
C GLU A 398 10.08 1.25 13.38
N ALA A 399 9.98 0.01 12.89
CA ALA A 399 8.96 -0.98 13.24
C ALA A 399 7.55 -0.37 13.36
N LEU A 400 7.18 0.53 12.41
CA LEU A 400 6.01 1.39 12.49
C LEU A 400 4.71 0.59 12.66
N LEU A 401 3.93 1.01 13.62
CA LEU A 401 2.60 0.50 13.92
C LEU A 401 1.60 1.66 13.93
N GLY A 402 0.44 1.45 13.36
CA GLY A 402 -0.67 2.40 13.43
C GLY A 402 -1.93 1.72 13.98
N VAL A 403 -2.11 1.74 15.30
CA VAL A 403 -3.41 1.39 15.90
C VAL A 403 -4.34 2.56 15.66
N SER A 404 -5.38 2.33 14.87
CA SER A 404 -6.40 3.31 14.50
C SER A 404 -7.77 2.92 15.08
N ILE A 405 -8.72 3.82 14.97
CA ILE A 405 -10.10 3.60 15.41
C ILE A 405 -11.02 3.86 14.22
N THR A 406 -12.00 2.99 14.00
CA THR A 406 -13.13 3.27 13.11
C THR A 406 -14.42 3.25 13.92
N GLY A 407 -15.41 4.06 13.50
CA GLY A 407 -16.65 4.19 14.26
C GLY A 407 -16.59 5.15 15.45
N TRP A 408 -15.77 6.20 15.35
CA TRP A 408 -15.68 7.24 16.38
C TRP A 408 -17.04 7.82 16.77
N MET A 409 -17.91 8.04 15.78
CA MET A 409 -19.22 8.64 15.99
C MET A 409 -20.28 7.67 16.54
N ASN A 410 -19.93 6.40 16.73
CA ASN A 410 -20.84 5.45 17.39
C ASN A 410 -20.83 5.60 18.91
N ASN A 411 -19.69 5.95 19.50
CA ASN A 411 -19.55 6.18 20.94
C ASN A 411 -18.70 7.45 21.19
N PRO A 412 -19.16 8.64 20.80
CA PRO A 412 -18.36 9.87 20.84
C PRO A 412 -17.99 10.30 22.26
N GLU A 413 -18.82 10.01 23.27
CA GLU A 413 -18.54 10.34 24.67
C GLU A 413 -17.29 9.62 25.22
N VAL A 414 -17.02 8.42 24.74
CA VAL A 414 -15.81 7.65 25.08
C VAL A 414 -14.65 8.05 24.17
N LEU A 415 -14.88 8.06 22.85
CA LEU A 415 -13.83 8.13 21.83
C LEU A 415 -13.34 9.57 21.52
N PHE A 416 -14.07 10.61 21.93
CA PHE A 416 -13.57 12.00 21.90
C PHE A 416 -13.16 12.51 23.29
N ASN A 417 -13.08 11.61 24.30
CA ASN A 417 -12.56 11.97 25.60
C ASN A 417 -11.03 11.94 25.59
N GLU A 418 -10.41 13.10 25.72
CA GLU A 418 -8.96 13.27 25.68
C GLU A 418 -8.22 12.36 26.67
N LYS A 419 -8.67 12.27 27.92
CA LYS A 419 -8.04 11.43 28.95
C LYS A 419 -8.13 9.94 28.62
N VAL A 420 -9.23 9.50 27.99
CA VAL A 420 -9.43 8.13 27.55
C VAL A 420 -8.48 7.83 26.39
N LEU A 421 -8.39 8.72 25.41
CA LEU A 421 -7.49 8.57 24.27
C LEU A 421 -6.01 8.55 24.68
N GLU A 422 -5.59 9.47 25.56
CA GLU A 422 -4.22 9.48 26.07
C GLU A 422 -3.85 8.19 26.81
N LYS A 423 -4.76 7.69 27.67
CA LYS A 423 -4.54 6.43 28.37
C LYS A 423 -4.48 5.26 27.39
N GLY A 424 -5.36 5.22 26.39
CA GLY A 424 -5.33 4.22 25.32
C GLY A 424 -4.00 4.22 24.56
N ALA A 425 -3.52 5.39 24.15
CA ALA A 425 -2.22 5.54 23.47
C ALA A 425 -1.05 5.07 24.34
N LYS A 426 -1.06 5.36 25.64
CA LYS A 426 -0.06 4.87 26.62
C LYS A 426 -0.09 3.34 26.74
N ILE A 427 -1.29 2.74 26.72
CA ILE A 427 -1.47 1.27 26.73
C ILE A 427 -0.88 0.67 25.45
N VAL A 428 -1.23 1.21 24.26
CA VAL A 428 -0.69 0.74 22.98
C VAL A 428 0.84 0.75 22.98
N LYS A 429 1.44 1.88 23.39
CA LYS A 429 2.90 2.03 23.46
C LYS A 429 3.55 1.03 24.43
N LYS A 430 2.94 0.82 25.60
CA LYS A 430 3.44 -0.14 26.61
C LYS A 430 3.38 -1.58 26.07
N VAL A 431 2.25 -1.99 25.51
CA VAL A 431 2.06 -3.36 24.98
C VAL A 431 2.97 -3.60 23.78
N ASN A 432 3.08 -2.64 22.85
CA ASN A 432 4.02 -2.72 21.75
C ASN A 432 5.45 -2.99 22.27
N LYS A 433 5.93 -2.22 23.24
CA LYS A 433 7.27 -2.41 23.80
C LYS A 433 7.47 -3.82 24.38
N MET A 434 6.48 -4.31 25.14
CA MET A 434 6.54 -5.64 25.76
C MET A 434 6.57 -6.77 24.73
N VAL A 435 5.69 -6.71 23.73
CA VAL A 435 5.62 -7.75 22.67
C VAL A 435 6.85 -7.67 21.75
N ALA A 436 7.29 -6.48 21.40
CA ALA A 436 8.51 -6.27 20.60
C ALA A 436 9.75 -6.86 21.28
N GLU A 437 9.89 -6.67 22.59
CA GLU A 437 10.97 -7.27 23.39
C GLU A 437 10.91 -8.80 23.37
N ILE A 438 9.72 -9.40 23.41
CA ILE A 438 9.55 -10.85 23.36
C ILE A 438 10.01 -11.40 22.01
N ILE A 439 9.60 -10.77 20.89
CA ILE A 439 9.90 -11.26 19.53
C ILE A 439 11.21 -10.72 18.94
N GLY A 440 11.98 -9.95 19.72
CA GLY A 440 13.30 -9.49 19.33
C GLY A 440 13.35 -8.41 18.25
N ILE A 441 12.29 -7.57 18.14
CA ILE A 441 12.28 -6.42 17.23
C ILE A 441 12.35 -5.09 17.99
N ASN A 442 12.62 -4.00 17.28
CA ASN A 442 12.58 -2.68 17.90
C ASN A 442 11.15 -2.29 18.32
N PRO A 443 10.97 -1.60 19.44
CA PRO A 443 9.71 -0.93 19.72
C PRO A 443 9.40 0.10 18.63
N ALA A 444 8.12 0.17 18.24
CA ALA A 444 7.69 1.04 17.17
C ALA A 444 7.98 2.53 17.48
N ALA A 445 8.58 3.23 16.52
CA ALA A 445 8.83 4.68 16.62
C ALA A 445 7.54 5.49 16.74
N ARG A 446 6.44 5.00 16.15
CA ARG A 446 5.07 5.51 16.26
C ARG A 446 4.12 4.34 16.38
N THR A 447 3.06 4.47 17.19
CA THR A 447 2.19 3.34 17.57
C THR A 447 0.72 3.56 17.25
N THR A 448 0.30 4.78 17.01
CA THR A 448 -1.11 5.14 16.76
C THR A 448 -1.24 6.07 15.56
N CYS A 449 -2.38 6.01 14.88
CA CYS A 449 -2.71 6.94 13.81
C CYS A 449 -4.23 7.13 13.71
N VAL A 450 -4.64 8.13 12.94
CA VAL A 450 -6.03 8.30 12.49
C VAL A 450 -6.05 8.06 11.00
N LYS A 451 -6.61 6.95 10.57
CA LYS A 451 -6.66 6.58 9.15
C LYS A 451 -8.07 6.58 8.58
N PRO A 452 -8.24 6.74 7.28
CA PRO A 452 -9.52 6.46 6.61
C PRO A 452 -9.80 4.95 6.66
N SER A 453 -11.03 4.58 7.02
CA SER A 453 -11.37 3.19 7.36
C SER A 453 -11.46 2.25 6.16
N GLY A 454 -11.93 2.70 5.01
CA GLY A 454 -12.16 1.82 3.85
C GLY A 454 -13.11 0.65 4.18
N ASN A 455 -12.71 -0.58 3.82
CA ASN A 455 -13.52 -1.78 4.09
C ASN A 455 -13.56 -2.18 5.59
N ALA A 456 -12.66 -1.67 6.43
CA ALA A 456 -12.62 -2.04 7.85
C ALA A 456 -13.94 -1.72 8.56
N SER A 457 -14.52 -0.54 8.32
CA SER A 457 -15.82 -0.17 8.91
C SER A 457 -16.98 -1.08 8.47
N VAL A 458 -16.93 -1.58 7.23
CA VAL A 458 -17.94 -2.52 6.73
C VAL A 458 -17.80 -3.87 7.42
N LEU A 459 -16.57 -4.41 7.50
CA LEU A 459 -16.29 -5.68 8.18
C LEU A 459 -16.65 -5.63 9.67
N LEU A 460 -16.36 -4.50 10.32
CA LEU A 460 -16.62 -4.28 11.74
C LEU A 460 -18.02 -3.72 12.04
N GLN A 461 -18.89 -3.58 11.04
CA GLN A 461 -20.29 -3.14 11.17
C GLN A 461 -20.46 -1.78 11.87
N THR A 462 -19.55 -0.84 11.64
CA THR A 462 -19.46 0.43 12.35
C THR A 462 -19.40 1.63 11.39
N ALA A 463 -19.48 2.85 11.92
CA ALA A 463 -19.29 4.08 11.15
C ALA A 463 -17.88 4.17 10.56
N SER A 464 -17.71 4.91 9.47
CA SER A 464 -16.45 4.99 8.74
C SER A 464 -15.46 5.96 9.37
N GLY A 465 -14.36 5.45 9.92
CA GLY A 465 -13.28 6.24 10.48
C GLY A 465 -13.78 7.22 11.55
N ILE A 466 -13.34 8.46 11.45
CA ILE A 466 -13.75 9.57 12.33
C ILE A 466 -14.99 10.32 11.80
N HIS A 467 -15.48 9.97 10.63
CA HIS A 467 -16.59 10.68 9.98
C HIS A 467 -17.92 10.40 10.65
N ALA A 468 -18.81 11.41 10.61
CA ALA A 468 -20.20 11.24 10.96
C ALA A 468 -20.90 10.29 9.96
N GLU A 469 -21.94 9.62 10.40
CA GLU A 469 -22.84 8.92 9.50
C GLU A 469 -23.47 9.92 8.52
N HIS A 470 -23.71 9.47 7.29
CA HIS A 470 -24.29 10.31 6.23
C HIS A 470 -25.67 10.88 6.62
N SER A 471 -26.49 10.03 7.22
CA SER A 471 -27.82 10.34 7.73
C SER A 471 -28.25 9.26 8.72
N SER A 472 -29.25 9.56 9.57
CA SER A 472 -29.87 8.56 10.45
C SER A 472 -30.60 7.44 9.67
N LYS A 473 -30.99 7.74 8.43
CA LYS A 473 -31.59 6.78 7.48
C LYS A 473 -31.11 7.13 6.08
N TYR A 474 -30.60 6.16 5.33
CA TYR A 474 -30.16 6.36 3.95
C TYR A 474 -30.27 5.09 3.13
N ILE A 475 -30.32 5.23 1.81
CA ILE A 475 -30.29 4.12 0.85
C ILE A 475 -28.84 3.96 0.37
N ARG A 476 -28.31 2.76 0.51
CA ARG A 476 -26.99 2.41 -0.03
C ARG A 476 -27.16 1.52 -1.26
N ASN A 477 -26.74 2.02 -2.41
CA ASN A 477 -26.64 1.21 -3.63
C ASN A 477 -25.30 0.48 -3.65
N ILE A 478 -25.34 -0.85 -3.86
CA ILE A 478 -24.17 -1.70 -3.91
C ILE A 478 -24.09 -2.30 -5.31
N GLN A 479 -22.93 -2.12 -5.94
CA GLN A 479 -22.61 -2.79 -7.19
C GLN A 479 -21.79 -4.05 -6.87
N MET A 480 -22.27 -5.18 -7.34
CA MET A 480 -21.58 -6.47 -7.25
C MET A 480 -21.29 -7.00 -8.65
N ASN A 481 -20.13 -7.61 -8.82
CA ASN A 481 -19.81 -8.28 -10.08
C ASN A 481 -20.62 -9.59 -10.16
N LYS A 482 -21.25 -9.87 -11.29
CA LYS A 482 -22.02 -11.11 -11.48
C LYS A 482 -21.18 -12.39 -11.45
N GLU A 483 -19.86 -12.26 -11.58
CA GLU A 483 -18.92 -13.36 -11.64
C GLU A 483 -18.14 -13.60 -10.33
N SER A 484 -18.44 -12.84 -9.27
CA SER A 484 -17.80 -12.96 -7.96
C SER A 484 -18.56 -13.92 -7.04
#